data_e1395e4ecf975e7a24b4c3561acfee72
#
_entry.id   e1395e4ecf975e7a24b4c3561acfee72
#
_cell.length_a   1.000
_cell.length_b   1.000
_cell.length_c   1.000
_cell.angle_alpha   90.00
_cell.angle_beta   90.00
_cell.angle_gamma   90.00
#
_symmetry.space_group_name_H-M   'P 1'
#
loop_
_entity.id
_entity.type
_entity.pdbx_description
1 polymer ?
#
loop_
_entity_poly.entity_id
_entity_poly.type
_entity_poly.pdbx_seq_one_letter_code
_entity_poly.pdbx_strand_id
1 'polypeptide(L)'
;EDLEKRANYEILNDWEGEIERSGMFRRYILRFRYGLYDTINIHIDCSMEKTLLDPDINELANDYYVAKIKVMKREEILAEKVRAIYTRHKGRDLYDLYILAVILKSKISVGLIHEKFKSYKIEERYSFASFERKVEELRRYWADLKSLVGNFESLDFDKIKEEVLDVFRNA
;
A
#
# COMPACT_ATOMS: atom_id res chain seq x y z
N GLU A 1 19.63 10.06 -18.88
CA GLU A 1 20.17 11.05 -19.85
C GLU A 1 19.09 11.58 -20.81
N ASP A 2 18.19 10.73 -21.29
CA ASP A 2 17.16 11.14 -22.25
C ASP A 2 15.94 11.80 -21.60
N LEU A 3 15.62 11.42 -20.35
CA LEU A 3 14.56 12.04 -19.56
C LEU A 3 14.98 13.41 -19.02
N GLU A 4 16.26 13.58 -18.65
CA GLU A 4 16.81 14.88 -18.22
C GLU A 4 16.73 15.95 -19.30
N LYS A 5 16.86 15.54 -20.55
CA LYS A 5 16.77 16.46 -21.70
C LYS A 5 15.34 16.83 -22.09
N ARG A 6 14.35 16.01 -21.70
CA ARG A 6 12.93 16.19 -22.09
C ARG A 6 12.07 16.85 -21.02
N ALA A 7 12.41 16.63 -19.76
CA ALA A 7 11.74 17.27 -18.65
C ALA A 7 12.82 17.89 -17.77
N ASN A 8 12.76 19.18 -17.50
CA ASN A 8 13.64 19.83 -16.53
C ASN A 8 13.38 19.21 -15.16
N TYR A 9 13.91 18.02 -14.91
CA TYR A 9 13.83 17.37 -13.60
C TYR A 9 15.21 17.30 -12.95
N GLU A 10 15.22 17.29 -11.66
CA GLU A 10 16.41 17.17 -10.82
C GLU A 10 16.15 16.13 -9.74
N ILE A 11 17.06 15.18 -9.62
CA ILE A 11 17.06 14.28 -8.45
C ILE A 11 17.66 15.07 -7.29
N LEU A 12 16.83 15.45 -6.35
CA LEU A 12 17.25 16.33 -5.25
C LEU A 12 17.82 15.59 -4.07
N ASN A 13 17.34 14.39 -3.82
CA ASN A 13 17.70 13.64 -2.65
C ASN A 13 17.53 12.15 -2.89
N ASP A 14 18.51 11.40 -2.46
CA ASP A 14 18.48 9.95 -2.35
C ASP A 14 18.64 9.60 -0.87
N TRP A 15 17.61 9.04 -0.26
CA TRP A 15 17.63 8.72 1.15
C TRP A 15 17.49 7.21 1.35
N GLU A 16 18.43 6.65 2.13
CA GLU A 16 18.43 5.27 2.57
C GLU A 16 18.18 5.20 4.07
N GLY A 17 17.28 4.31 4.48
CA GLY A 17 17.01 4.06 5.88
C GLY A 17 16.77 2.59 6.15
N GLU A 18 17.17 2.15 7.34
CA GLU A 18 16.87 0.82 7.84
C GLU A 18 15.62 0.89 8.71
N ILE A 19 14.63 0.08 8.36
CA ILE A 19 13.41 -0.06 9.18
C ILE A 19 13.69 -1.21 10.14
N GLU A 20 13.62 -0.94 11.45
CA GLU A 20 14.03 -1.83 12.55
C GLU A 20 13.60 -3.31 12.43
N ARG A 21 12.56 -3.63 11.62
CA ARG A 21 12.00 -4.98 11.48
C ARG A 21 11.75 -5.45 10.05
N SER A 22 11.99 -4.63 9.05
CA SER A 22 11.50 -4.91 7.69
C SER A 22 12.51 -4.71 6.57
N GLY A 23 13.76 -4.51 6.90
CA GLY A 23 14.80 -4.30 5.91
C GLY A 23 15.01 -2.84 5.53
N MET A 24 15.82 -2.63 4.54
CA MET A 24 16.14 -1.29 4.04
C MET A 24 15.09 -0.81 3.05
N PHE A 25 14.78 0.46 3.09
CA PHE A 25 14.06 1.13 2.03
C PHE A 25 14.86 2.31 1.50
N ARG A 26 14.60 2.67 0.25
CA ARG A 26 15.23 3.81 -0.40
C ARG A 26 14.15 4.73 -0.93
N ARG A 27 14.28 6.02 -0.67
CA ARG A 27 13.38 7.03 -1.21
C ARG A 27 14.12 7.89 -2.21
N TYR A 28 13.53 8.05 -3.39
CA TYR A 28 13.96 9.00 -4.40
C TYR A 28 12.96 10.13 -4.47
N ILE A 29 13.45 11.36 -4.56
CA ILE A 29 12.62 12.55 -4.75
C ILE A 29 12.98 13.12 -6.10
N LEU A 30 12.01 13.05 -7.04
CA LEU A 30 12.13 13.67 -8.35
C LEU A 30 11.43 15.01 -8.29
N ARG A 31 12.13 16.08 -8.62
CA ARG A 31 11.57 17.42 -8.70
C ARG A 31 11.42 17.83 -10.16
N PHE A 32 10.20 18.13 -10.54
CA PHE A 32 9.89 18.68 -11.86
C PHE A 32 9.57 20.16 -11.70
N ARG A 33 10.26 20.99 -12.50
CA ARG A 33 9.91 22.39 -12.63
C ARG A 33 8.98 22.56 -13.82
N TYR A 34 7.85 23.19 -13.60
CA TYR A 34 6.99 23.65 -14.69
C TYR A 34 6.68 25.13 -14.47
N GLY A 35 6.73 25.92 -15.55
CA GLY A 35 6.63 27.36 -15.39
C GLY A 35 7.87 28.00 -14.74
N LEU A 36 7.74 29.24 -14.29
CA LEU A 36 8.85 30.00 -13.71
C LEU A 36 9.08 29.74 -12.22
N TYR A 37 8.06 29.31 -11.47
CA TYR A 37 8.11 29.20 -10.01
C TYR A 37 7.52 27.90 -9.46
N ASP A 38 6.82 27.12 -10.28
CA ASP A 38 6.10 25.95 -9.79
C ASP A 38 6.95 24.69 -9.88
N THR A 39 6.89 23.88 -8.82
CA THR A 39 7.58 22.59 -8.75
C THR A 39 6.64 21.49 -8.26
N ILE A 40 6.75 20.31 -8.87
CA ILE A 40 6.08 19.09 -8.43
C ILE A 40 7.15 18.12 -7.91
N ASN A 41 6.98 17.61 -6.69
CA ASN A 41 7.82 16.57 -6.14
C ASN A 41 7.13 15.22 -6.27
N ILE A 42 7.78 14.25 -6.92
CA ILE A 42 7.36 12.85 -6.96
C ILE A 42 8.26 12.06 -6.03
N HIS A 43 7.66 11.40 -5.05
CA HIS A 43 8.36 10.53 -4.12
C HIS A 43 8.22 9.08 -4.59
N ILE A 44 9.37 8.41 -4.79
CA ILE A 44 9.43 7.00 -5.13
C ILE A 44 10.03 6.26 -3.94
N ASP A 45 9.20 5.50 -3.24
CA ASP A 45 9.63 4.68 -2.11
C ASP A 45 9.87 3.25 -2.58
N CYS A 46 11.10 2.77 -2.45
CA CYS A 46 11.51 1.43 -2.79
C CYS A 46 11.77 0.62 -1.52
N SER A 47 11.05 -0.49 -1.35
CA SER A 47 11.37 -1.49 -0.34
C SER A 47 12.28 -2.55 -0.92
N MET A 48 13.32 -2.93 -0.18
CA MET A 48 14.21 -4.04 -0.52
C MET A 48 13.65 -5.39 -0.05
N GLU A 49 12.44 -5.40 0.47
CA GLU A 49 11.78 -6.62 0.91
C GLU A 49 11.41 -7.51 -0.25
N LYS A 50 11.59 -8.81 -0.04
CA LYS A 50 11.29 -9.80 -1.05
C LYS A 50 9.78 -10.06 -1.12
N THR A 51 9.23 -10.06 -2.34
CA THR A 51 7.88 -10.57 -2.58
C THR A 51 7.85 -12.09 -2.35
N LEU A 52 6.72 -12.60 -1.88
CA LEU A 52 6.51 -14.02 -1.62
C LEU A 52 5.98 -14.77 -2.86
N LEU A 53 5.25 -14.04 -3.71
CA LEU A 53 4.69 -14.59 -4.95
C LEU A 53 5.43 -14.01 -6.16
N ASP A 54 5.45 -14.76 -7.24
CA ASP A 54 5.93 -14.25 -8.51
C ASP A 54 5.01 -13.10 -8.98
N PRO A 55 5.59 -11.97 -9.41
CA PRO A 55 4.82 -10.82 -9.83
C PRO A 55 4.03 -11.07 -11.11
N ASP A 56 2.91 -10.39 -11.25
CA ASP A 56 2.21 -10.27 -12.52
C ASP A 56 2.93 -9.26 -13.43
N ILE A 57 2.80 -9.44 -14.73
CA ILE A 57 3.31 -8.48 -15.72
C ILE A 57 2.12 -7.71 -16.28
N ASN A 58 2.08 -6.42 -15.99
CA ASN A 58 1.05 -5.52 -16.49
C ASN A 58 1.62 -4.58 -17.56
N GLU A 59 0.80 -4.22 -18.52
CA GLU A 59 1.13 -3.20 -19.49
C GLU A 59 0.56 -1.84 -19.05
N LEU A 60 1.44 -0.85 -19.02
CA LEU A 60 1.05 0.56 -18.93
C LEU A 60 1.19 1.15 -20.33
N ALA A 61 0.09 1.59 -20.89
CA ALA A 61 0.06 2.21 -22.21
C ALA A 61 -0.51 3.63 -22.11
N ASN A 62 0.08 4.53 -22.86
CA ASN A 62 -0.48 5.83 -23.19
C ASN A 62 -0.27 6.12 -24.69
N ASP A 63 -0.63 7.31 -25.16
CA ASP A 63 -0.56 7.69 -26.57
C ASP A 63 0.88 7.69 -27.13
N TYR A 64 1.90 7.63 -26.29
CA TYR A 64 3.30 7.80 -26.68
C TYR A 64 4.16 6.56 -26.47
N TYR A 65 3.82 5.69 -25.52
CA TYR A 65 4.60 4.50 -25.22
C TYR A 65 3.80 3.41 -24.48
N VAL A 66 4.32 2.20 -24.58
CA VAL A 66 3.86 1.03 -23.82
C VAL A 66 5.02 0.52 -22.99
N ALA A 67 4.81 0.31 -21.71
CA ALA A 67 5.79 -0.26 -20.79
C ALA A 67 5.23 -1.49 -20.09
N LYS A 68 6.03 -2.55 -20.02
CA LYS A 68 5.71 -3.73 -19.18
C LYS A 68 6.34 -3.57 -17.83
N ILE A 69 5.51 -3.64 -16.79
CA ILE A 69 5.95 -3.55 -15.41
C ILE A 69 5.61 -4.80 -14.62
N LYS A 70 6.47 -5.17 -13.68
CA LYS A 70 6.19 -6.22 -12.70
C LYS A 70 5.40 -5.62 -11.55
N VAL A 71 4.25 -6.22 -11.26
CA VAL A 71 3.33 -5.76 -10.21
C VAL A 71 3.12 -6.88 -9.21
N MET A 72 3.18 -6.57 -7.92
CA MET A 72 2.85 -7.51 -6.85
C MET A 72 1.42 -8.02 -7.02
N LYS A 73 1.21 -9.32 -6.83
CA LYS A 73 -0.13 -9.92 -6.92
C LYS A 73 -1.08 -9.32 -5.89
N ARG A 74 -2.35 -9.15 -6.26
CA ARG A 74 -3.37 -8.54 -5.38
C ARG A 74 -3.52 -9.30 -4.07
N GLU A 75 -3.41 -10.62 -4.08
CA GLU A 75 -3.46 -11.48 -2.89
C GLU A 75 -2.32 -11.15 -1.92
N GLU A 76 -1.14 -10.88 -2.45
CA GLU A 76 0.03 -10.50 -1.64
C GLU A 76 -0.10 -9.06 -1.13
N ILE A 77 -0.59 -8.13 -1.96
CA ILE A 77 -0.89 -6.75 -1.50
C ILE A 77 -1.92 -6.79 -0.37
N LEU A 78 -2.95 -7.64 -0.48
CA LEU A 78 -3.96 -7.82 0.56
C LEU A 78 -3.33 -8.34 1.87
N ALA A 79 -2.51 -9.38 1.80
CA ALA A 79 -1.80 -9.92 2.96
C ALA A 79 -0.87 -8.87 3.60
N GLU A 80 -0.23 -8.03 2.78
CA GLU A 80 0.60 -6.91 3.23
C GLU A 80 -0.23 -5.84 3.96
N LYS A 81 -1.45 -5.56 3.52
CA LYS A 81 -2.36 -4.63 4.20
C LYS A 81 -2.86 -5.19 5.53
N VAL A 82 -3.15 -6.48 5.61
CA VAL A 82 -3.44 -7.14 6.90
C VAL A 82 -2.24 -6.98 7.84
N ARG A 83 -1.04 -7.33 7.39
CA ARG A 83 0.19 -7.15 8.17
C ARG A 83 0.36 -5.69 8.64
N ALA A 84 0.09 -4.71 7.77
CA ALA A 84 0.21 -3.30 8.08
C ALA A 84 -0.72 -2.87 9.23
N ILE A 85 -1.95 -3.39 9.29
CA ILE A 85 -2.91 -3.13 10.38
C ILE A 85 -2.36 -3.59 11.75
N TYR A 86 -1.57 -4.66 11.78
CA TYR A 86 -0.95 -5.14 13.03
C TYR A 86 0.28 -4.33 13.47
N THR A 87 0.92 -3.62 12.55
CA THR A 87 2.19 -2.94 12.83
C THR A 87 2.11 -1.42 12.84
N ARG A 88 1.05 -0.85 12.28
CA ARG A 88 0.87 0.61 12.25
C ARG A 88 -0.61 0.99 12.31
N HIS A 89 -0.88 2.19 12.82
CA HIS A 89 -2.23 2.69 13.01
C HIS A 89 -2.57 3.71 11.91
N LYS A 90 -3.05 3.23 10.75
CA LYS A 90 -3.46 4.10 9.64
C LYS A 90 -4.80 3.64 9.07
N GLY A 91 -5.82 4.51 9.13
CA GLY A 91 -7.17 4.23 8.61
C GLY A 91 -7.18 3.80 7.15
N ARG A 92 -6.24 4.31 6.34
CA ARG A 92 -6.12 3.94 4.92
C ARG A 92 -5.88 2.44 4.69
N ASP A 93 -5.24 1.72 5.63
CA ASP A 93 -4.98 0.30 5.45
C ASP A 93 -6.29 -0.52 5.48
N LEU A 94 -7.29 -0.11 6.26
CA LEU A 94 -8.64 -0.68 6.20
C LEU A 94 -9.36 -0.33 4.89
N TYR A 95 -9.25 0.91 4.43
CA TYR A 95 -9.83 1.32 3.16
C TYR A 95 -9.21 0.56 1.98
N ASP A 96 -7.89 0.37 1.99
CA ASP A 96 -7.21 -0.45 0.98
C ASP A 96 -7.69 -1.91 1.01
N LEU A 97 -7.94 -2.50 2.21
CA LEU A 97 -8.54 -3.83 2.31
C LEU A 97 -9.97 -3.87 1.76
N TYR A 98 -10.76 -2.85 2.02
CA TYR A 98 -12.10 -2.74 1.45
C TYR A 98 -12.05 -2.77 -0.08
N ILE A 99 -11.19 -1.97 -0.69
CA ILE A 99 -11.01 -1.97 -2.15
C ILE A 99 -10.56 -3.35 -2.64
N LEU A 100 -9.55 -3.95 -2.01
CA LEU A 100 -8.97 -5.21 -2.46
C LEU A 100 -9.91 -6.41 -2.25
N ALA A 101 -10.48 -6.55 -1.05
CA ALA A 101 -11.25 -7.73 -0.68
C ALA A 101 -12.72 -7.64 -1.11
N VAL A 102 -13.35 -6.48 -0.94
CA VAL A 102 -14.79 -6.32 -1.19
C VAL A 102 -15.05 -5.90 -2.64
N ILE A 103 -14.41 -4.83 -3.10
CA ILE A 103 -14.68 -4.28 -4.45
C ILE A 103 -14.01 -5.14 -5.53
N LEU A 104 -12.72 -5.42 -5.39
CA LEU A 104 -11.95 -6.19 -6.39
C LEU A 104 -12.03 -7.70 -6.18
N LYS A 105 -12.65 -8.16 -5.08
CA LYS A 105 -12.85 -9.58 -4.74
C LYS A 105 -11.56 -10.39 -4.83
N SER A 106 -10.45 -9.79 -4.39
CA SER A 106 -9.15 -10.47 -4.37
C SER A 106 -9.18 -11.63 -3.40
N LYS A 107 -8.53 -12.74 -3.77
CA LYS A 107 -8.48 -13.94 -2.95
C LYS A 107 -7.75 -13.67 -1.63
N ILE A 108 -8.37 -14.03 -0.51
CA ILE A 108 -7.74 -14.00 0.80
C ILE A 108 -7.00 -15.32 1.01
N SER A 109 -5.73 -15.24 1.40
CA SER A 109 -4.91 -16.38 1.74
C SER A 109 -4.35 -16.23 3.14
N VAL A 110 -4.93 -16.95 4.10
CA VAL A 110 -4.47 -16.97 5.49
C VAL A 110 -3.04 -17.46 5.60
N GLY A 111 -2.65 -18.43 4.75
CA GLY A 111 -1.27 -18.90 4.67
C GLY A 111 -0.29 -17.78 4.29
N LEU A 112 -0.67 -16.95 3.31
CA LEU A 112 0.15 -15.82 2.87
C LEU A 112 0.25 -14.72 3.95
N ILE A 113 -0.83 -14.50 4.71
CA ILE A 113 -0.82 -13.59 5.87
C ILE A 113 0.18 -14.08 6.92
N HIS A 114 0.17 -15.39 7.25
CA HIS A 114 1.12 -15.97 8.20
C HIS A 114 2.57 -15.85 7.72
N GLU A 115 2.84 -16.09 6.43
CA GLU A 115 4.18 -15.91 5.87
C GLU A 115 4.65 -14.44 5.94
N LYS A 116 3.76 -13.48 5.69
CA LYS A 116 4.08 -12.06 5.90
C LYS A 116 4.39 -11.76 7.36
N PHE A 117 3.58 -12.25 8.30
CA PHE A 117 3.83 -12.04 9.74
C PHE A 117 5.20 -12.60 10.14
N LYS A 118 5.55 -13.79 9.64
CA LYS A 118 6.84 -14.42 9.89
C LYS A 118 7.99 -13.60 9.32
N SER A 119 7.88 -13.12 8.09
CA SER A 119 8.94 -12.33 7.43
C SER A 119 9.20 -11.00 8.15
N TYR A 120 8.16 -10.41 8.75
CA TYR A 120 8.26 -9.18 9.55
C TYR A 120 8.50 -9.43 11.04
N LYS A 121 8.68 -10.69 11.46
CA LYS A 121 8.91 -11.09 12.86
C LYS A 121 7.81 -10.57 13.80
N ILE A 122 6.56 -10.59 13.35
CA ILE A 122 5.40 -10.22 14.16
C ILE A 122 5.11 -11.39 15.10
N GLU A 123 5.15 -11.13 16.43
CA GLU A 123 4.93 -12.14 17.46
C GLU A 123 3.45 -12.54 17.59
N GLU A 124 2.55 -11.55 17.38
CA GLU A 124 1.11 -11.80 17.44
C GLU A 124 0.68 -12.67 16.25
N ARG A 125 -0.03 -13.76 16.53
CA ARG A 125 -0.58 -14.61 15.47
C ARG A 125 -1.85 -14.02 14.89
N TYR A 126 -1.97 -14.11 13.57
CA TYR A 126 -3.23 -13.80 12.92
C TYR A 126 -4.33 -14.77 13.38
N SER A 127 -5.45 -14.22 13.82
CA SER A 127 -6.73 -14.88 13.99
C SER A 127 -7.83 -13.89 13.62
N PHE A 128 -9.02 -14.38 13.27
CA PHE A 128 -10.12 -13.47 12.96
C PHE A 128 -10.43 -12.52 14.13
N ALA A 129 -10.46 -13.04 15.36
CA ALA A 129 -10.73 -12.22 16.56
C ALA A 129 -9.66 -11.15 16.80
N SER A 130 -8.37 -11.48 16.59
CA SER A 130 -7.30 -10.48 16.71
C SER A 130 -7.38 -9.44 15.59
N PHE A 131 -7.73 -9.87 14.38
CA PHE A 131 -7.91 -8.98 13.23
C PHE A 131 -9.06 -8.00 13.44
N GLU A 132 -10.24 -8.49 13.87
CA GLU A 132 -11.41 -7.65 14.18
C GLU A 132 -11.08 -6.57 15.24
N ARG A 133 -10.38 -6.95 16.31
CA ARG A 133 -9.91 -5.99 17.31
C ARG A 133 -8.97 -4.94 16.71
N LYS A 134 -8.00 -5.37 15.89
CA LYS A 134 -7.06 -4.47 15.23
C LYS A 134 -7.73 -3.51 14.25
N VAL A 135 -8.73 -3.97 13.53
CA VAL A 135 -9.54 -3.12 12.65
C VAL A 135 -10.30 -2.08 13.47
N GLU A 136 -10.90 -2.44 14.62
CA GLU A 136 -11.61 -1.48 15.48
C GLU A 136 -10.67 -0.40 16.03
N GLU A 137 -9.42 -0.74 16.34
CA GLU A 137 -8.40 0.23 16.79
C GLU A 137 -8.16 1.34 15.76
N LEU A 138 -8.44 1.10 14.45
CA LEU A 138 -8.25 2.08 13.38
C LEU A 138 -9.32 3.18 13.36
N ARG A 139 -10.42 3.04 14.07
CA ARG A 139 -11.51 4.02 14.11
C ARG A 139 -11.00 5.44 14.40
N ARG A 140 -10.10 5.59 15.36
CA ARG A 140 -9.52 6.88 15.75
C ARG A 140 -8.65 7.53 14.67
N TYR A 141 -8.18 6.74 13.70
CA TYR A 141 -7.33 7.18 12.60
C TYR A 141 -8.10 7.28 11.26
N TRP A 142 -9.43 7.06 11.30
CA TRP A 142 -10.24 7.06 10.09
C TRP A 142 -10.29 8.43 9.42
N ALA A 143 -10.32 9.50 10.22
CA ALA A 143 -10.34 10.87 9.72
C ALA A 143 -9.10 11.25 8.88
N ASP A 144 -7.99 10.53 9.04
CA ASP A 144 -6.77 10.76 8.25
C ASP A 144 -6.98 10.50 6.74
N LEU A 145 -8.02 9.72 6.38
CA LEU A 145 -8.41 9.49 5.00
C LEU A 145 -8.93 10.75 4.28
N LYS A 146 -9.40 11.75 5.02
CA LYS A 146 -10.00 12.96 4.43
C LYS A 146 -9.08 13.65 3.42
N SER A 147 -7.78 13.62 3.66
CA SER A 147 -6.78 14.20 2.76
C SER A 147 -6.48 13.35 1.52
N LEU A 148 -6.88 12.07 1.51
CA LEU A 148 -6.52 11.09 0.49
C LEU A 148 -7.69 10.72 -0.43
N VAL A 149 -8.93 10.88 0.05
CA VAL A 149 -10.13 10.45 -0.67
C VAL A 149 -11.04 11.66 -0.90
N GLY A 150 -11.24 11.99 -2.17
CA GLY A 150 -11.99 13.20 -2.56
C GLY A 150 -13.46 13.24 -2.09
N ASN A 151 -14.07 12.10 -1.80
CA ASN A 151 -15.44 11.99 -1.31
C ASN A 151 -15.50 11.27 0.05
N PHE A 152 -14.66 11.72 0.99
CA PHE A 152 -14.54 11.11 2.32
C PHE A 152 -15.86 11.11 3.10
N GLU A 153 -16.71 12.11 2.93
CA GLU A 153 -17.98 12.26 3.66
C GLU A 153 -18.98 11.12 3.39
N SER A 154 -18.79 10.41 2.27
CA SER A 154 -19.58 9.22 1.93
C SER A 154 -19.03 7.92 2.52
N LEU A 155 -17.87 7.96 3.19
CA LEU A 155 -17.21 6.79 3.74
C LEU A 155 -17.58 6.58 5.20
N ASP A 156 -18.45 5.61 5.44
CA ASP A 156 -18.82 5.16 6.78
C ASP A 156 -17.86 4.08 7.27
N PHE A 157 -17.19 4.34 8.40
CA PHE A 157 -16.25 3.40 9.00
C PHE A 157 -16.91 2.08 9.36
N ASP A 158 -18.08 2.12 10.02
CA ASP A 158 -18.75 0.91 10.49
C ASP A 158 -19.20 0.03 9.33
N LYS A 159 -19.76 0.64 8.30
CA LYS A 159 -20.14 -0.07 7.09
C LYS A 159 -18.94 -0.75 6.43
N ILE A 160 -17.85 -0.01 6.21
CA ILE A 160 -16.63 -0.54 5.57
C ILE A 160 -16.00 -1.64 6.43
N LYS A 161 -15.95 -1.45 7.75
CA LYS A 161 -15.47 -2.46 8.69
C LYS A 161 -16.28 -3.75 8.57
N GLU A 162 -17.60 -3.65 8.65
CA GLU A 162 -18.48 -4.83 8.57
C GLU A 162 -18.31 -5.59 7.26
N GLU A 163 -18.31 -4.90 6.12
CA GLU A 163 -18.13 -5.54 4.81
C GLU A 163 -16.76 -6.24 4.71
N VAL A 164 -15.69 -5.63 5.22
CA VAL A 164 -14.36 -6.26 5.25
C VAL A 164 -14.37 -7.49 6.16
N LEU A 165 -14.89 -7.36 7.40
CA LEU A 165 -14.92 -8.47 8.36
C LEU A 165 -15.75 -9.65 7.84
N ASP A 166 -16.86 -9.41 7.16
CA ASP A 166 -17.69 -10.47 6.60
C ASP A 166 -16.94 -11.29 5.54
N VAL A 167 -16.18 -10.64 4.66
CA VAL A 167 -15.36 -11.34 3.67
C VAL A 167 -14.25 -12.17 4.35
N PHE A 168 -13.60 -11.62 5.39
CA PHE A 168 -12.54 -12.31 6.11
C PHE A 168 -13.04 -13.45 7.01
N ARG A 169 -14.29 -13.37 7.52
CA ARG A 169 -14.91 -14.44 8.32
C ARG A 169 -15.17 -15.69 7.49
N ASN A 170 -15.40 -15.54 6.20
CA ASN A 170 -15.74 -16.60 5.27
C ASN A 170 -14.53 -17.13 4.46
N ALA A 171 -13.34 -16.66 4.77
CA ALA A 171 -12.09 -17.05 4.12
C ALA A 171 -11.31 -18.08 4.95
#